data_be9f6655ebf6edd816bebb74b7f6186d
#
_entry.id   be9f6655ebf6edd816bebb74b7f6186d
#
_cell.length_a   1.000
_cell.length_b   1.000
_cell.length_c   1.000
_cell.angle_alpha   90.00
_cell.angle_beta   90.00
_cell.angle_gamma   90.00
#
_symmetry.space_group_name_H-M   'P 1'
#
loop_
_entity.id
_entity.type
_entity.pdbx_description
1 polymer ?
#
loop_
_entity_poly.entity_id
_entity_poly.type
_entity_poly.pdbx_seq_one_letter_code
_entity_poly.pdbx_strand_id
1 'polypeptide(L)'
;CSDNSQFAVISPGVNESIFTNKSGSSETRIYASLDEMLGAEKRPAVLVSSRLDEKKNIVGVAEAFSYSSELREKAVLILCLRGISDPVKDIVKLRKEEQIQLKRILNLTERPDIKNSVYFVNIGSQIDLAATYRYFARRGSVFALTSFYEPFGLAPLEAGASGLAPVVTKHGGPSEIFSSGSGVLVDPFQVESIVGGLID
;
A
#
# COMPACT_ATOMS: atom_id res chain seq x y z
N CYS A 1 -4.15 47.94 1.75
CA CYS A 1 -3.50 46.80 2.42
C CYS A 1 -4.61 45.93 2.99
N SER A 2 -5.00 44.87 2.30
CA SER A 2 -5.91 43.86 2.82
C SER A 2 -5.13 42.98 3.81
N ASP A 3 -5.61 42.94 5.02
CA ASP A 3 -5.07 42.10 6.09
C ASP A 3 -5.28 40.62 5.71
N ASN A 4 -4.22 39.91 5.34
CA ASN A 4 -4.22 38.49 5.01
C ASN A 4 -4.27 37.57 6.25
N SER A 5 -4.54 38.11 7.43
CA SER A 5 -4.55 37.38 8.70
C SER A 5 -5.79 36.49 8.94
N GLN A 6 -6.75 36.47 7.99
CA GLN A 6 -8.01 35.74 8.16
C GLN A 6 -8.00 34.32 7.53
N PHE A 7 -6.94 33.90 6.88
CA PHE A 7 -6.86 32.60 6.23
C PHE A 7 -5.74 31.77 6.82
N ALA A 8 -6.07 30.58 7.30
CA ALA A 8 -5.10 29.56 7.72
C ALA A 8 -5.22 28.34 6.80
N VAL A 9 -4.09 27.83 6.34
CA VAL A 9 -4.03 26.54 5.64
C VAL A 9 -3.94 25.44 6.69
N ILE A 10 -4.95 24.59 6.75
CA ILE A 10 -4.98 23.43 7.66
C ILE A 10 -4.85 22.17 6.80
N SER A 11 -3.76 21.45 6.98
CA SER A 11 -3.55 20.15 6.34
C SER A 11 -4.50 19.10 6.93
N PRO A 12 -5.02 18.16 6.11
CA PRO A 12 -5.80 17.05 6.64
C PRO A 12 -4.94 16.18 7.57
N GLY A 13 -5.56 15.65 8.63
CA GLY A 13 -4.91 14.82 9.64
C GLY A 13 -5.31 13.34 9.57
N VAL A 14 -4.53 12.50 10.24
CA VAL A 14 -4.83 11.08 10.44
C VAL A 14 -5.68 10.90 11.69
N ASN A 15 -6.63 9.97 11.65
CA ASN A 15 -7.40 9.59 12.83
C ASN A 15 -6.55 8.66 13.73
N GLU A 16 -5.87 9.23 14.71
CA GLU A 16 -4.98 8.52 15.63
C GLU A 16 -5.70 7.53 16.56
N SER A 17 -7.03 7.62 16.69
CA SER A 17 -7.80 6.62 17.43
C SER A 17 -7.96 5.30 16.65
N ILE A 18 -7.76 5.31 15.34
CA ILE A 18 -7.84 4.15 14.44
C ILE A 18 -6.43 3.73 14.01
N PHE A 19 -5.68 4.67 13.43
CA PHE A 19 -4.33 4.43 12.89
C PHE A 19 -3.29 4.74 13.95
N THR A 20 -2.87 3.71 14.64
CA THR A 20 -1.87 3.74 15.72
C THR A 20 -1.13 2.41 15.75
N ASN A 21 0.08 2.39 16.28
CA ASN A 21 0.86 1.16 16.50
C ASN A 21 0.42 0.38 17.75
N LYS A 22 -0.55 0.91 18.53
CA LYS A 22 -1.13 0.23 19.70
C LYS A 22 -2.18 -0.79 19.26
N SER A 23 -2.28 -1.92 20.00
CA SER A 23 -3.27 -2.96 19.73
C SER A 23 -4.71 -2.47 19.86
N GLY A 24 -5.59 -2.96 18.99
CA GLY A 24 -7.01 -2.63 18.93
C GLY A 24 -7.90 -3.87 19.03
N SER A 25 -9.20 -3.66 19.24
CA SER A 25 -10.18 -4.74 19.53
C SER A 25 -10.46 -5.70 18.35
N SER A 26 -10.20 -5.28 17.12
CA SER A 26 -10.50 -6.10 15.91
C SER A 26 -9.34 -6.98 15.45
N GLU A 27 -8.20 -6.95 16.14
CA GLU A 27 -6.96 -7.61 15.68
C GLU A 27 -7.10 -9.12 15.60
N THR A 28 -7.73 -9.77 16.59
CA THR A 28 -7.82 -11.23 16.65
C THR A 28 -8.43 -11.84 15.39
N ARG A 29 -9.54 -11.28 14.90
CA ARG A 29 -10.22 -11.77 13.70
C ARG A 29 -9.37 -11.55 12.43
N ILE A 30 -8.82 -10.33 12.28
CA ILE A 30 -8.02 -9.98 11.09
C ILE A 30 -6.72 -10.79 11.10
N TYR A 31 -6.05 -10.92 12.24
CA TYR A 31 -4.80 -11.67 12.35
C TYR A 31 -5.00 -13.15 12.04
N ALA A 32 -6.06 -13.77 12.56
CA ALA A 32 -6.37 -15.17 12.23
C ALA A 32 -6.60 -15.38 10.73
N SER A 33 -7.33 -14.46 10.07
CA SER A 33 -7.54 -14.52 8.62
C SER A 33 -6.26 -14.33 7.82
N LEU A 34 -5.36 -13.44 8.26
CA LEU A 34 -4.07 -13.21 7.60
C LEU A 34 -3.12 -14.39 7.84
N ASP A 35 -3.11 -14.97 9.04
CA ASP A 35 -2.32 -16.17 9.34
C ASP A 35 -2.78 -17.37 8.52
N GLU A 36 -4.10 -17.56 8.35
CA GLU A 36 -4.66 -18.60 7.49
C GLU A 36 -4.25 -18.39 6.01
N MET A 37 -4.36 -17.16 5.50
CA MET A 37 -4.01 -16.81 4.13
C MET A 37 -2.51 -17.03 3.84
N LEU A 38 -1.64 -16.61 4.76
CA LEU A 38 -0.19 -16.65 4.60
C LEU A 38 0.40 -18.04 4.90
N GLY A 39 -0.25 -18.83 5.77
CA GLY A 39 0.25 -20.15 6.16
C GLY A 39 1.67 -20.11 6.71
N ALA A 40 2.60 -20.78 6.05
CA ALA A 40 4.01 -20.83 6.45
C ALA A 40 4.85 -19.62 6.01
N GLU A 41 4.28 -18.67 5.25
CA GLU A 41 5.01 -17.49 4.76
C GLU A 41 5.43 -16.57 5.91
N LYS A 42 6.72 -16.23 5.99
CA LYS A 42 7.31 -15.42 7.06
C LYS A 42 7.99 -14.14 6.58
N ARG A 43 8.20 -14.01 5.26
CA ARG A 43 8.81 -12.79 4.71
C ARG A 43 7.98 -11.56 5.07
N PRO A 44 8.61 -10.38 5.20
CA PRO A 44 7.90 -9.11 5.24
C PRO A 44 7.09 -8.89 3.96
N ALA A 45 6.24 -7.89 3.97
CA ALA A 45 5.40 -7.56 2.83
C ALA A 45 5.70 -6.18 2.26
N VAL A 46 5.58 -6.07 0.94
CA VAL A 46 5.26 -4.80 0.27
C VAL A 46 3.74 -4.70 0.26
N LEU A 47 3.19 -3.79 1.04
CA LEU A 47 1.76 -3.60 1.21
C LEU A 47 1.27 -2.41 0.38
N VAL A 48 0.25 -2.64 -0.44
CA VAL A 48 -0.43 -1.59 -1.21
C VAL A 48 -1.88 -1.52 -0.77
N SER A 49 -2.35 -0.34 -0.42
CA SER A 49 -3.77 -0.08 -0.15
C SER A 49 -4.22 1.21 -0.82
N SER A 50 -4.87 1.06 -1.95
CA SER A 50 -5.50 2.17 -2.66
C SER A 50 -6.58 1.67 -3.62
N ARG A 51 -7.33 2.60 -4.23
CA ARG A 51 -8.28 2.25 -5.30
C ARG A 51 -7.52 1.80 -6.54
N LEU A 52 -8.14 0.91 -7.32
CA LEU A 52 -7.65 0.48 -8.64
C LEU A 52 -7.84 1.62 -9.69
N ASP A 53 -7.22 2.75 -9.42
CA ASP A 53 -7.18 3.93 -10.27
C ASP A 53 -5.80 3.99 -10.94
N GLU A 54 -5.73 4.26 -12.24
CA GLU A 54 -4.47 4.37 -12.98
C GLU A 54 -3.50 5.35 -12.31
N LYS A 55 -4.03 6.49 -11.79
CA LYS A 55 -3.22 7.51 -11.11
C LYS A 55 -2.53 7.01 -9.84
N LYS A 56 -3.06 5.95 -9.22
CA LYS A 56 -2.48 5.32 -8.02
C LYS A 56 -1.31 4.40 -8.33
N ASN A 57 -1.14 4.06 -9.61
CA ASN A 57 0.00 3.31 -10.13
C ASN A 57 0.32 2.01 -9.35
N ILE A 58 -0.72 1.26 -8.94
CA ILE A 58 -0.55 -0.06 -8.32
C ILE A 58 0.16 -1.01 -9.28
N VAL A 59 -0.09 -0.85 -10.58
CA VAL A 59 0.57 -1.60 -11.65
C VAL A 59 2.08 -1.42 -11.60
N GLY A 60 2.58 -0.20 -11.34
CA GLY A 60 4.03 0.05 -11.21
C GLY A 60 4.66 -0.70 -10.04
N VAL A 61 3.94 -0.87 -8.90
CA VAL A 61 4.43 -1.72 -7.80
C VAL A 61 4.44 -3.19 -8.22
N ALA A 62 3.41 -3.67 -8.92
CA ALA A 62 3.37 -5.04 -9.45
C ALA A 62 4.47 -5.29 -10.51
N GLU A 63 4.77 -4.29 -11.35
CA GLU A 63 5.88 -4.32 -12.30
C GLU A 63 7.23 -4.42 -11.57
N ALA A 64 7.48 -3.59 -10.57
CA ALA A 64 8.69 -3.61 -9.75
C ALA A 64 8.86 -4.98 -9.07
N PHE A 65 7.79 -5.51 -8.47
CA PHE A 65 7.78 -6.83 -7.84
C PHE A 65 8.04 -7.96 -8.85
N SER A 66 7.42 -7.88 -10.04
CA SER A 66 7.64 -8.84 -11.12
C SER A 66 9.05 -8.77 -11.71
N TYR A 67 9.62 -7.59 -11.81
CA TYR A 67 10.93 -7.34 -12.40
C TYR A 67 12.08 -7.81 -11.50
N SER A 68 12.03 -7.52 -10.19
CA SER A 68 13.13 -7.78 -9.26
C SER A 68 13.02 -9.15 -8.57
N SER A 69 13.92 -10.08 -8.89
CA SER A 69 14.05 -11.36 -8.17
C SER A 69 14.49 -11.13 -6.72
N GLU A 70 15.39 -10.18 -6.47
CA GLU A 70 15.84 -9.83 -5.12
C GLU A 70 14.69 -9.37 -4.23
N LEU A 71 13.80 -8.51 -4.75
CA LEU A 71 12.62 -8.08 -4.00
C LEU A 71 11.71 -9.26 -3.67
N ARG A 72 11.49 -10.19 -4.61
CA ARG A 72 10.68 -11.40 -4.38
C ARG A 72 11.29 -12.38 -3.39
N GLU A 73 12.62 -12.44 -3.32
CA GLU A 73 13.31 -13.24 -2.29
C GLU A 73 13.14 -12.64 -0.89
N LYS A 74 13.13 -11.31 -0.79
CA LYS A 74 13.04 -10.58 0.49
C LYS A 74 11.61 -10.38 1.00
N ALA A 75 10.62 -10.26 0.12
CA ALA A 75 9.26 -9.87 0.49
C ALA A 75 8.18 -10.60 -0.30
N VAL A 76 6.94 -10.49 0.19
CA VAL A 76 5.71 -10.82 -0.55
C VAL A 76 4.96 -9.54 -0.92
N LEU A 77 4.11 -9.59 -1.95
CA LEU A 77 3.24 -8.48 -2.33
C LEU A 77 1.84 -8.68 -1.76
N ILE A 78 1.36 -7.71 -1.00
CA ILE A 78 0.01 -7.70 -0.41
C ILE A 78 -0.80 -6.56 -1.04
N LEU A 79 -1.87 -6.90 -1.74
CA LEU A 79 -2.77 -5.95 -2.37
C LEU A 79 -4.07 -5.86 -1.56
N CYS A 80 -4.21 -4.80 -0.78
CA CYS A 80 -5.40 -4.50 0.01
C CYS A 80 -6.43 -3.77 -0.86
N LEU A 81 -7.42 -4.49 -1.35
CA LEU A 81 -8.43 -3.98 -2.28
C LEU A 81 -9.84 -4.15 -1.70
N ARG A 82 -10.62 -3.08 -1.70
CA ARG A 82 -11.98 -3.12 -1.18
C ARG A 82 -12.91 -3.92 -2.11
N GLY A 83 -13.61 -4.90 -1.55
CA GLY A 83 -14.57 -5.72 -2.30
C GLY A 83 -13.95 -6.82 -3.17
N ILE A 84 -12.63 -7.04 -3.06
CA ILE A 84 -11.89 -8.05 -3.82
C ILE A 84 -11.30 -9.06 -2.85
N SER A 85 -11.88 -10.27 -2.84
CA SER A 85 -11.35 -11.43 -2.12
C SER A 85 -10.72 -12.44 -3.08
N ASP A 86 -11.37 -12.64 -4.24
CA ASP A 86 -10.87 -13.46 -5.35
C ASP A 86 -10.77 -12.56 -6.59
N PRO A 87 -9.57 -12.11 -6.97
CA PRO A 87 -9.41 -11.12 -8.04
C PRO A 87 -9.91 -11.62 -9.40
N VAL A 88 -9.89 -12.94 -9.64
CA VAL A 88 -10.34 -13.52 -10.90
C VAL A 88 -11.88 -13.55 -10.98
N LYS A 89 -12.55 -13.87 -9.87
CA LYS A 89 -14.01 -13.91 -9.82
C LYS A 89 -14.64 -12.52 -9.62
N ASP A 90 -14.01 -11.71 -8.77
CA ASP A 90 -14.56 -10.42 -8.35
C ASP A 90 -14.37 -9.30 -9.39
N ILE A 91 -13.49 -9.51 -10.38
CA ILE A 91 -13.18 -8.51 -11.40
C ILE A 91 -14.42 -8.00 -12.13
N VAL A 92 -15.42 -8.85 -12.34
CA VAL A 92 -16.68 -8.49 -13.03
C VAL A 92 -17.53 -7.48 -12.23
N LYS A 93 -17.28 -7.34 -10.93
CA LYS A 93 -17.98 -6.38 -10.03
C LYS A 93 -17.40 -4.97 -10.12
N LEU A 94 -16.23 -4.82 -10.72
CA LEU A 94 -15.48 -3.57 -10.81
C LEU A 94 -15.95 -2.73 -12.01
N ARG A 95 -15.70 -1.42 -11.95
CA ARG A 95 -15.87 -0.53 -13.10
C ARG A 95 -14.85 -0.89 -14.18
N LYS A 96 -15.12 -0.55 -15.43
CA LYS A 96 -14.27 -0.91 -16.59
C LYS A 96 -12.81 -0.47 -16.41
N GLU A 97 -12.59 0.74 -15.91
CA GLU A 97 -11.26 1.28 -15.66
C GLU A 97 -10.49 0.47 -14.60
N GLU A 98 -11.17 0.10 -13.51
CA GLU A 98 -10.62 -0.74 -12.45
C GLU A 98 -10.32 -2.17 -12.96
N GLN A 99 -11.20 -2.73 -13.81
CA GLN A 99 -10.95 -4.03 -14.45
C GLN A 99 -9.68 -4.03 -15.31
N ILE A 100 -9.43 -2.92 -16.03
CA ILE A 100 -8.20 -2.79 -16.84
C ILE A 100 -6.97 -2.85 -15.93
N GLN A 101 -6.98 -2.08 -14.83
CA GLN A 101 -5.85 -2.08 -13.90
C GLN A 101 -5.64 -3.45 -13.24
N LEU A 102 -6.73 -4.09 -12.77
CA LEU A 102 -6.63 -5.43 -12.16
C LEU A 102 -6.12 -6.47 -13.15
N LYS A 103 -6.57 -6.45 -14.42
CA LYS A 103 -6.05 -7.35 -15.46
C LYS A 103 -4.56 -7.17 -15.69
N ARG A 104 -4.07 -5.93 -15.73
CA ARG A 104 -2.62 -5.65 -15.85
C ARG A 104 -1.85 -6.24 -14.68
N ILE A 105 -2.34 -6.05 -13.44
CA ILE A 105 -1.73 -6.62 -12.24
C ILE A 105 -1.70 -8.15 -12.33
N LEU A 106 -2.82 -8.80 -12.66
CA LEU A 106 -2.89 -10.25 -12.77
C LEU A 106 -1.94 -10.80 -13.84
N ASN A 107 -1.86 -10.16 -15.00
CA ASN A 107 -0.92 -10.57 -16.05
C ASN A 107 0.55 -10.55 -15.59
N LEU A 108 0.90 -9.65 -14.68
CA LEU A 108 2.26 -9.55 -14.12
C LEU A 108 2.49 -10.58 -12.99
N THR A 109 1.45 -10.88 -12.20
CA THR A 109 1.57 -11.61 -10.93
C THR A 109 1.15 -13.07 -11.00
N GLU A 110 0.38 -13.49 -12.02
CA GLU A 110 -0.06 -14.90 -12.23
C GLU A 110 1.05 -15.81 -12.81
N ARG A 111 2.24 -15.30 -13.03
CA ARG A 111 3.38 -16.12 -13.47
C ARG A 111 3.72 -17.16 -12.39
N PRO A 112 4.09 -18.40 -12.80
CA PRO A 112 4.37 -19.50 -11.86
C PRO A 112 5.41 -19.18 -10.78
N ASP A 113 6.42 -18.33 -11.11
CA ASP A 113 7.51 -17.91 -10.23
C ASP A 113 7.11 -16.78 -9.27
N ILE A 114 5.93 -16.19 -9.42
CA ILE A 114 5.47 -15.00 -8.68
C ILE A 114 4.19 -15.25 -7.90
N LYS A 115 3.21 -15.95 -8.49
CA LYS A 115 1.84 -16.08 -7.98
C LYS A 115 1.72 -16.51 -6.52
N ASN A 116 2.65 -17.32 -6.04
CA ASN A 116 2.67 -17.78 -4.66
C ASN A 116 3.26 -16.76 -3.67
N SER A 117 3.71 -15.61 -4.17
CA SER A 117 4.23 -14.49 -3.37
C SER A 117 3.33 -13.24 -3.45
N VAL A 118 2.12 -13.38 -4.02
CA VAL A 118 1.17 -12.27 -4.17
C VAL A 118 -0.17 -12.64 -3.54
N TYR A 119 -0.66 -11.81 -2.65
CA TYR A 119 -1.88 -12.03 -1.90
C TYR A 119 -2.84 -10.85 -2.03
N PHE A 120 -4.14 -11.15 -2.08
CA PHE A 120 -5.20 -10.15 -2.14
C PHE A 120 -5.97 -10.15 -0.83
N VAL A 121 -6.08 -8.99 -0.20
CA VAL A 121 -6.78 -8.80 1.08
C VAL A 121 -7.97 -7.89 0.87
N ASN A 122 -9.16 -8.40 1.13
CA ASN A 122 -10.38 -7.60 1.10
C ASN A 122 -10.51 -6.78 2.38
N ILE A 123 -10.49 -5.47 2.25
CA ILE A 123 -10.63 -4.53 3.35
C ILE A 123 -12.07 -4.01 3.44
N GLY A 124 -12.76 -4.35 4.53
CA GLY A 124 -14.15 -3.95 4.77
C GLY A 124 -14.30 -2.58 5.43
N SER A 125 -13.35 -2.19 6.29
CA SER A 125 -13.42 -0.96 7.08
C SER A 125 -12.03 -0.35 7.34
N GLN A 126 -11.99 0.90 7.81
CA GLN A 126 -10.74 1.53 8.28
C GLN A 126 -10.13 0.81 9.48
N ILE A 127 -10.95 0.23 10.34
CA ILE A 127 -10.48 -0.55 11.51
C ILE A 127 -9.79 -1.83 11.03
N ASP A 128 -10.36 -2.54 10.05
CA ASP A 128 -9.74 -3.72 9.44
C ASP A 128 -8.41 -3.36 8.74
N LEU A 129 -8.38 -2.21 8.05
CA LEU A 129 -7.17 -1.70 7.40
C LEU A 129 -6.06 -1.41 8.42
N ALA A 130 -6.39 -0.70 9.49
CA ALA A 130 -5.44 -0.38 10.55
C ALA A 130 -4.91 -1.64 11.25
N ALA A 131 -5.77 -2.65 11.51
CA ALA A 131 -5.34 -3.94 12.03
C ALA A 131 -4.41 -4.67 11.05
N THR A 132 -4.73 -4.63 9.74
CA THR A 132 -3.86 -5.20 8.69
C THR A 132 -2.50 -4.50 8.65
N TYR A 133 -2.47 -3.17 8.75
CA TYR A 133 -1.22 -2.39 8.80
C TYR A 133 -0.36 -2.81 10.00
N ARG A 134 -0.94 -2.90 11.21
CA ARG A 134 -0.22 -3.33 12.42
C ARG A 134 0.30 -4.77 12.32
N TYR A 135 -0.49 -5.67 11.73
CA TYR A 135 -0.05 -7.05 11.49
C TYR A 135 1.23 -7.09 10.66
N PHE A 136 1.26 -6.40 9.53
CA PHE A 136 2.43 -6.37 8.65
C PHE A 136 3.56 -5.50 9.20
N ALA A 137 3.28 -4.44 9.96
CA ALA A 137 4.32 -3.65 10.65
C ALA A 137 5.16 -4.52 11.59
N ARG A 138 4.53 -5.43 12.35
CA ARG A 138 5.23 -6.38 13.24
C ARG A 138 6.11 -7.38 12.49
N ARG A 139 5.94 -7.50 11.18
CA ARG A 139 6.74 -8.36 10.28
C ARG A 139 7.85 -7.58 9.56
N GLY A 140 8.07 -6.31 9.90
CA GLY A 140 9.06 -5.46 9.25
C GLY A 140 8.71 -5.09 7.81
N SER A 141 7.41 -4.96 7.52
CA SER A 141 6.89 -4.69 6.18
C SER A 141 6.89 -3.21 5.82
N VAL A 142 6.81 -2.90 4.54
CA VAL A 142 6.72 -1.54 4.01
C VAL A 142 5.35 -1.26 3.39
N PHE A 143 4.95 0.01 3.37
CA PHE A 143 3.75 0.48 2.68
C PHE A 143 4.15 1.22 1.41
N ALA A 144 3.64 0.80 0.25
CA ALA A 144 3.95 1.41 -1.04
C ALA A 144 2.78 2.26 -1.57
N LEU A 145 3.06 3.52 -1.89
CA LEU A 145 2.15 4.43 -2.61
C LEU A 145 2.93 5.15 -3.72
N THR A 146 2.97 4.56 -4.90
CA THR A 146 3.71 5.05 -6.06
C THR A 146 2.84 5.83 -7.06
N SER A 147 1.85 6.57 -6.56
CA SER A 147 0.96 7.40 -7.39
C SER A 147 1.78 8.31 -8.32
N PHE A 148 1.32 8.52 -9.55
CA PHE A 148 1.95 9.48 -10.45
C PHE A 148 1.94 10.90 -9.88
N TYR A 149 0.91 11.23 -9.12
CA TYR A 149 0.81 12.44 -8.30
C TYR A 149 -0.11 12.17 -7.10
N GLU A 150 0.34 12.52 -5.89
CA GLU A 150 -0.46 12.39 -4.67
C GLU A 150 -0.59 13.76 -3.99
N PRO A 151 -1.82 14.33 -3.95
CA PRO A 151 -2.00 15.69 -3.41
C PRO A 151 -1.59 15.83 -1.94
N PHE A 152 -1.94 14.86 -1.09
CA PHE A 152 -1.73 14.95 0.37
C PHE A 152 -0.90 13.81 0.93
N GLY A 153 -1.26 12.54 0.65
CA GLY A 153 -0.57 11.40 1.20
C GLY A 153 -1.12 10.93 2.55
N LEU A 154 -2.45 10.95 2.75
CA LEU A 154 -3.06 10.43 3.99
C LEU A 154 -2.80 8.95 4.19
N ALA A 155 -2.92 8.13 3.14
CA ALA A 155 -2.72 6.68 3.24
C ALA A 155 -1.31 6.29 3.75
N PRO A 156 -0.20 6.87 3.26
CA PRO A 156 1.11 6.60 3.86
C PRO A 156 1.28 7.16 5.28
N LEU A 157 0.60 8.24 5.65
CA LEU A 157 0.57 8.71 7.04
C LEU A 157 -0.18 7.74 7.96
N GLU A 158 -1.32 7.21 7.52
CA GLU A 158 -2.10 6.18 8.22
C GLU A 158 -1.27 4.90 8.40
N ALA A 159 -0.54 4.48 7.36
CA ALA A 159 0.35 3.33 7.39
C ALA A 159 1.53 3.55 8.35
N GLY A 160 2.19 4.72 8.28
CA GLY A 160 3.27 5.10 9.17
C GLY A 160 2.84 5.19 10.64
N ALA A 161 1.69 5.80 10.92
CA ALA A 161 1.10 5.85 12.27
C ALA A 161 0.80 4.44 12.82
N SER A 162 0.54 3.47 11.94
CA SER A 162 0.32 2.07 12.29
C SER A 162 1.62 1.25 12.36
N GLY A 163 2.79 1.84 12.09
CA GLY A 163 4.12 1.25 12.24
C GLY A 163 4.76 0.71 10.97
N LEU A 164 4.16 0.90 9.79
CA LEU A 164 4.76 0.53 8.50
C LEU A 164 5.75 1.62 8.03
N ALA A 165 6.84 1.23 7.40
CA ALA A 165 7.75 2.16 6.72
C ALA A 165 7.15 2.59 5.37
N PRO A 166 6.91 3.90 5.12
CA PRO A 166 6.33 4.36 3.86
C PRO A 166 7.37 4.44 2.73
N VAL A 167 7.05 3.87 1.57
CA VAL A 167 7.73 4.07 0.28
C VAL A 167 6.75 4.78 -0.65
N VAL A 168 7.02 6.03 -0.98
CA VAL A 168 6.02 6.92 -1.54
C VAL A 168 6.54 7.70 -2.75
N THR A 169 5.63 8.13 -3.59
CA THR A 169 5.98 9.00 -4.73
C THR A 169 6.66 10.29 -4.27
N LYS A 170 7.65 10.74 -5.03
CA LYS A 170 8.28 12.05 -4.86
C LYS A 170 7.42 13.22 -5.39
N HIS A 171 6.24 12.96 -5.95
CA HIS A 171 5.39 13.96 -6.57
C HIS A 171 4.17 14.31 -5.71
N GLY A 172 4.07 15.56 -5.29
CA GLY A 172 2.99 16.12 -4.49
C GLY A 172 3.27 16.11 -2.99
N GLY A 173 2.23 16.02 -2.15
CA GLY A 173 2.32 16.12 -0.69
C GLY A 173 3.33 15.18 -0.01
N PRO A 174 3.52 13.93 -0.46
CA PRO A 174 4.51 13.04 0.14
C PRO A 174 5.95 13.59 0.10
N SER A 175 6.32 14.36 -0.94
CA SER A 175 7.65 14.96 -1.02
C SER A 175 7.92 15.99 0.11
N GLU A 176 6.89 16.65 0.60
CA GLU A 176 7.00 17.59 1.73
C GLU A 176 6.98 16.84 3.07
N ILE A 177 6.08 15.87 3.21
CA ILE A 177 5.85 15.13 4.46
C ILE A 177 7.04 14.23 4.82
N PHE A 178 7.59 13.52 3.82
CA PHE A 178 8.62 12.50 4.03
C PHE A 178 10.05 12.98 3.69
N SER A 179 10.23 14.26 3.39
CA SER A 179 11.55 14.85 3.09
C SER A 179 12.57 14.73 4.23
N SER A 180 12.12 14.61 5.48
CA SER A 180 12.95 14.45 6.67
C SER A 180 13.50 13.03 6.91
N GLY A 181 13.26 12.09 6.01
CA GLY A 181 13.71 10.70 6.14
C GLY A 181 12.77 9.79 6.93
N SER A 182 11.53 10.22 7.17
CA SER A 182 10.49 9.36 7.78
C SER A 182 9.85 8.37 6.80
N GLY A 183 10.32 8.34 5.55
CA GLY A 183 9.93 7.43 4.48
C GLY A 183 10.88 7.53 3.29
N VAL A 184 10.72 6.65 2.32
CA VAL A 184 11.53 6.62 1.10
C VAL A 184 10.74 7.25 -0.06
N LEU A 185 11.37 8.22 -0.75
CA LEU A 185 10.79 8.88 -1.93
C LEU A 185 11.25 8.20 -3.22
N VAL A 186 10.31 7.78 -4.07
CA VAL A 186 10.60 7.11 -5.33
C VAL A 186 10.02 7.85 -6.54
N ASP A 187 10.63 7.66 -7.69
CA ASP A 187 10.08 8.10 -8.97
C ASP A 187 9.06 7.07 -9.48
N PRO A 188 7.75 7.40 -9.55
CA PRO A 188 6.71 6.47 -9.96
C PRO A 188 6.77 6.10 -11.45
N PHE A 189 7.55 6.82 -12.25
CA PHE A 189 7.75 6.59 -13.68
C PHE A 189 8.94 5.67 -13.99
N GLN A 190 9.72 5.27 -12.97
CA GLN A 190 10.91 4.44 -13.12
C GLN A 190 10.80 3.19 -12.22
N VAL A 191 10.69 2.03 -12.85
CA VAL A 191 10.56 0.74 -12.14
C VAL A 191 11.75 0.50 -11.21
N GLU A 192 12.96 0.83 -11.66
CA GLU A 192 14.19 0.70 -10.89
C GLU A 192 14.20 1.55 -9.63
N SER A 193 13.62 2.77 -9.70
CA SER A 193 13.48 3.64 -8.53
C SER A 193 12.49 3.05 -7.52
N ILE A 194 11.39 2.46 -8.00
CA ILE A 194 10.43 1.77 -7.13
C ILE A 194 11.09 0.55 -6.47
N VAL A 195 11.81 -0.27 -7.26
CA VAL A 195 12.54 -1.45 -6.75
C VAL A 195 13.54 -1.04 -5.66
N GLY A 196 14.37 -0.02 -5.93
CA GLY A 196 15.35 0.47 -4.96
C GLY A 196 14.70 0.86 -3.65
N GLY A 197 13.67 1.72 -3.71
CA GLY A 197 12.99 2.17 -2.50
C GLY A 197 12.21 1.09 -1.75
N LEU A 198 11.87 -0.04 -2.38
CA LEU A 198 11.20 -1.17 -1.72
C LEU A 198 12.19 -2.16 -1.09
N ILE A 199 13.47 -2.10 -1.47
CA ILE A 199 14.54 -2.98 -0.96
C ILE A 199 15.27 -2.34 0.23
N ASP A 200 15.43 -1.01 0.19
CA ASP A 200 16.07 -0.20 1.25
C ASP A 200 15.29 -0.20 2.56
#